data_f58ddcb34851328fdc3dbe34cac25b9b
#
_entry.id   f58ddcb34851328fdc3dbe34cac25b9b
#
_cell.length_a   1.000
_cell.length_b   1.000
_cell.length_c   1.000
_cell.angle_alpha   90.00
_cell.angle_beta   90.00
_cell.angle_gamma   90.00
#
_symmetry.space_group_name_H-M   'P 1'
#
loop_
_entity.id
_entity.type
_entity.pdbx_description
1 polymer ?
#
loop_
_entity_poly.entity_id
_entity_poly.type
_entity_poly.pdbx_seq_one_letter_code
_entity_poly.pdbx_strand_id
1 'polypeptide(L)'
;LDGIEFIPASGAKRMRPMVSGRNDWCISRQRSWGVPITCFYDVETREPLMDERTIKHVTEIVREKGTDAWWEMDLVDLLPEEYKDRADSLVRGTDTMDVWFDSGSSWAGVCKARGLNYPADMYLEGSDQHRGWFQSSLLTGVAAAGQAPYKTILTHGFVLDEKGYKMSKSLGNVIDPRLVIEGGKNQK
;
A
#
# COMPACT_ATOMS: atom_id res chain seq x y z
N LEU A 1 -15.03 -9.93 -7.35
CA LEU A 1 -15.91 -8.74 -7.15
C LEU A 1 -17.37 -9.11 -6.92
N ASP A 2 -17.80 -10.33 -7.31
CA ASP A 2 -19.22 -10.72 -7.27
C ASP A 2 -19.78 -10.92 -5.85
N GLY A 3 -18.93 -11.16 -4.88
CA GLY A 3 -19.30 -11.29 -3.47
C GLY A 3 -19.19 -9.99 -2.65
N ILE A 4 -18.95 -8.84 -3.31
CA ILE A 4 -18.77 -7.55 -2.63
C ILE A 4 -20.00 -6.68 -2.85
N GLU A 5 -20.55 -6.15 -1.77
CA GLU A 5 -21.60 -5.13 -1.82
C GLU A 5 -21.01 -3.76 -2.12
N PHE A 6 -21.62 -3.00 -3.04
CA PHE A 6 -21.20 -1.63 -3.37
C PHE A 6 -22.32 -0.65 -3.06
N ILE A 7 -22.00 0.38 -2.29
CA ILE A 7 -22.89 1.48 -1.95
C ILE A 7 -22.23 2.81 -2.38
N PRO A 8 -22.72 3.46 -3.44
CA PRO A 8 -23.82 3.03 -4.33
C PRO A 8 -23.43 1.87 -5.28
N ALA A 9 -24.39 1.11 -5.75
CA ALA A 9 -24.17 -0.04 -6.64
C ALA A 9 -23.42 0.29 -7.95
N SER A 10 -23.42 1.54 -8.37
CA SER A 10 -22.63 2.04 -9.51
C SER A 10 -21.13 1.89 -9.32
N GLY A 11 -20.64 1.76 -8.08
CA GLY A 11 -19.23 1.51 -7.75
C GLY A 11 -18.71 0.22 -8.39
N ALA A 12 -19.51 -0.84 -8.43
CA ALA A 12 -19.16 -2.10 -9.07
C ALA A 12 -18.85 -1.92 -10.57
N LYS A 13 -19.70 -1.16 -11.27
CA LYS A 13 -19.50 -0.87 -12.70
C LYS A 13 -18.24 -0.07 -12.97
N ARG A 14 -17.83 0.76 -12.01
CA ARG A 14 -16.60 1.56 -12.09
C ARG A 14 -15.37 0.71 -11.82
N MET A 15 -15.40 -0.17 -10.81
CA MET A 15 -14.24 -0.94 -10.38
C MET A 15 -13.92 -2.13 -11.32
N ARG A 16 -14.93 -2.80 -11.87
CA ARG A 16 -14.74 -3.98 -12.74
C ARG A 16 -13.74 -3.75 -13.88
N PRO A 17 -13.91 -2.73 -14.75
CA PRO A 17 -12.96 -2.51 -15.85
C PRO A 17 -11.57 -2.11 -15.36
N MET A 18 -11.45 -1.48 -14.19
CA MET A 18 -10.15 -1.11 -13.61
C MET A 18 -9.36 -2.33 -13.15
N VAL A 19 -10.04 -3.38 -12.69
CA VAL A 19 -9.40 -4.63 -12.25
C VAL A 19 -9.18 -5.56 -13.45
N SER A 20 -10.19 -5.76 -14.30
CA SER A 20 -10.10 -6.69 -15.44
C SER A 20 -9.13 -6.25 -16.53
N GLY A 21 -8.92 -4.95 -16.68
CA GLY A 21 -7.95 -4.39 -17.64
C GLY A 21 -6.51 -4.30 -17.11
N ARG A 22 -6.27 -4.75 -15.88
CA ARG A 22 -4.94 -4.66 -15.27
C ARG A 22 -4.24 -6.01 -15.32
N ASN A 23 -3.26 -6.13 -16.22
CA ASN A 23 -2.50 -7.36 -16.42
C ASN A 23 -1.30 -7.48 -15.48
N ASP A 24 -0.76 -6.35 -15.02
CA ASP A 24 0.43 -6.27 -14.18
C ASP A 24 0.37 -5.08 -13.20
N TRP A 25 1.28 -5.10 -12.26
CA TRP A 25 1.52 -4.00 -11.34
C TRP A 25 3.01 -3.91 -11.03
N CYS A 26 3.71 -2.95 -11.65
CA CYS A 26 5.07 -2.66 -11.26
C CYS A 26 5.07 -2.04 -9.86
N ILE A 27 5.56 -2.79 -8.88
CA ILE A 27 5.58 -2.37 -7.47
C ILE A 27 6.86 -1.65 -7.07
N SER A 28 7.92 -1.68 -7.88
CA SER A 28 9.18 -1.00 -7.58
C SER A 28 9.10 0.50 -7.85
N ARG A 29 9.69 1.28 -6.95
CA ARG A 29 9.85 2.73 -7.06
C ARG A 29 11.27 3.14 -6.72
N GLN A 30 11.79 4.13 -7.43
CA GLN A 30 13.07 4.77 -7.18
C GLN A 30 12.81 6.01 -6.33
N ARG A 31 12.64 5.81 -5.03
CA ARG A 31 12.36 6.86 -4.04
C ARG A 31 13.30 6.72 -2.85
N SER A 32 13.63 7.85 -2.23
CA SER A 32 14.43 7.88 -0.99
C SER A 32 13.62 7.51 0.26
N TRP A 33 12.31 7.45 0.15
CA TRP A 33 11.41 7.09 1.23
C TRP A 33 10.45 5.98 0.80
N GLY A 34 10.25 4.99 1.65
CA GLY A 34 9.33 3.87 1.42
C GLY A 34 9.86 2.55 1.98
N VAL A 35 9.02 1.54 2.03
CA VAL A 35 9.42 0.18 2.43
C VAL A 35 10.35 -0.40 1.36
N PRO A 36 11.54 -0.89 1.72
CA PRO A 36 12.48 -1.43 0.74
C PRO A 36 11.96 -2.73 0.11
N ILE A 37 12.30 -2.94 -1.16
CA ILE A 37 12.19 -4.24 -1.80
C ILE A 37 13.47 -5.01 -1.48
N THR A 38 13.36 -6.01 -0.62
CA THR A 38 14.50 -6.73 -0.05
C THR A 38 15.04 -7.79 -1.01
N CYS A 39 15.63 -7.33 -2.11
CA CYS A 39 16.25 -8.16 -3.14
C CYS A 39 17.76 -7.87 -3.19
N PHE A 40 18.56 -8.92 -3.21
CA PHE A 40 20.00 -8.81 -3.47
C PHE A 40 20.26 -9.04 -4.95
N TYR A 41 21.34 -8.48 -5.46
CA TYR A 41 21.76 -8.65 -6.85
C TYR A 41 23.21 -9.06 -6.92
N ASP A 42 23.52 -10.00 -7.80
CA ASP A 42 24.90 -10.32 -8.12
C ASP A 42 25.58 -9.11 -8.79
N VAL A 43 26.78 -8.78 -8.35
CA VAL A 43 27.50 -7.57 -8.82
C VAL A 43 27.85 -7.65 -10.30
N GLU A 44 28.25 -8.83 -10.79
CA GLU A 44 28.70 -9.03 -12.17
C GLU A 44 27.51 -9.28 -13.12
N THR A 45 26.65 -10.24 -12.78
CA THR A 45 25.57 -10.67 -13.65
C THR A 45 24.30 -9.86 -13.53
N ARG A 46 24.15 -9.11 -12.43
CA ARG A 46 22.93 -8.39 -12.03
C ARG A 46 21.70 -9.29 -11.82
N GLU A 47 21.92 -10.59 -11.74
CA GLU A 47 20.84 -11.53 -11.45
C GLU A 47 20.31 -11.32 -10.03
N PRO A 48 18.99 -11.36 -9.83
CA PRO A 48 18.39 -11.19 -8.52
C PRO A 48 18.56 -12.45 -7.67
N LEU A 49 18.92 -12.27 -6.41
CA LEU A 49 18.81 -13.27 -5.36
C LEU A 49 17.68 -12.85 -4.41
N MET A 50 16.53 -13.47 -4.57
CA MET A 50 15.36 -13.28 -3.72
C MET A 50 14.58 -14.60 -3.66
N ASP A 51 14.90 -15.41 -2.69
CA ASP A 51 14.26 -16.70 -2.45
C ASP A 51 13.56 -16.72 -1.07
N GLU A 52 12.89 -17.82 -0.75
CA GLU A 52 12.17 -17.98 0.52
C GLU A 52 13.08 -17.79 1.74
N ARG A 53 14.35 -18.20 1.66
CA ARG A 53 15.32 -18.09 2.75
C ARG A 53 15.73 -16.65 3.00
N THR A 54 16.07 -15.91 1.94
CA THR A 54 16.43 -14.49 2.03
C THR A 54 15.25 -13.66 2.53
N ILE A 55 14.05 -13.91 1.99
CA ILE A 55 12.82 -13.21 2.40
C ILE A 55 12.53 -13.47 3.88
N LYS A 56 12.57 -14.73 4.33
CA LYS A 56 12.31 -15.08 5.72
C LYS A 56 13.33 -14.46 6.67
N HIS A 57 14.61 -14.53 6.34
CA HIS A 57 15.68 -13.97 7.17
C HIS A 57 15.53 -12.46 7.32
N VAL A 58 15.36 -11.73 6.22
CA VAL A 58 15.17 -10.26 6.28
C VAL A 58 13.85 -9.90 6.97
N THR A 59 12.80 -10.70 6.81
CA THR A 59 11.54 -10.47 7.53
C THR A 59 11.72 -10.51 9.04
N GLU A 60 12.52 -11.44 9.58
CA GLU A 60 12.81 -11.49 11.02
C GLU A 60 13.63 -10.27 11.47
N ILE A 61 14.64 -9.87 10.69
CA ILE A 61 15.40 -8.65 10.97
C ILE A 61 14.49 -7.41 11.02
N VAL A 62 13.61 -7.26 10.02
CA VAL A 62 12.68 -6.12 9.95
C VAL A 62 11.66 -6.18 11.09
N ARG A 63 11.23 -7.36 11.52
CA ARG A 63 10.33 -7.51 12.67
C ARG A 63 10.95 -6.99 13.97
N GLU A 64 12.25 -7.20 14.15
CA GLU A 64 12.97 -6.79 15.36
C GLU A 64 13.45 -5.35 15.31
N LYS A 65 13.98 -4.91 14.16
CA LYS A 65 14.72 -3.65 14.02
C LYS A 65 14.01 -2.60 13.17
N GLY A 66 12.92 -2.96 12.50
CA GLY A 66 12.25 -2.08 11.54
C GLY A 66 12.88 -2.11 10.15
N THR A 67 12.27 -1.39 9.21
CA THR A 67 12.67 -1.38 7.79
C THR A 67 14.00 -0.67 7.54
N ASP A 68 14.40 0.23 8.42
CA ASP A 68 15.67 0.98 8.31
C ASP A 68 16.88 0.05 8.37
N ALA A 69 16.75 -1.11 9.03
CA ALA A 69 17.77 -2.15 9.08
C ALA A 69 18.27 -2.56 7.68
N TRP A 70 17.41 -2.53 6.66
CA TRP A 70 17.80 -2.81 5.27
C TRP A 70 18.87 -1.86 4.75
N TRP A 71 18.84 -0.61 5.19
CA TRP A 71 19.76 0.45 4.75
C TRP A 71 20.99 0.58 5.62
N GLU A 72 20.84 0.35 6.92
CA GLU A 72 21.84 0.64 7.94
C GLU A 72 22.78 -0.52 8.27
N MET A 73 22.28 -1.77 8.17
CA MET A 73 23.07 -2.96 8.51
C MET A 73 24.08 -3.29 7.41
N ASP A 74 25.18 -3.94 7.79
CA ASP A 74 26.11 -4.52 6.84
C ASP A 74 25.45 -5.61 5.99
N LEU A 75 25.88 -5.73 4.73
CA LEU A 75 25.25 -6.69 3.80
C LEU A 75 25.33 -8.12 4.32
N VAL A 76 26.45 -8.50 4.90
CA VAL A 76 26.69 -9.86 5.44
C VAL A 76 25.66 -10.22 6.53
N ASP A 77 25.22 -9.24 7.32
CA ASP A 77 24.25 -9.45 8.39
C ASP A 77 22.79 -9.52 7.88
N LEU A 78 22.55 -9.01 6.68
CA LEU A 78 21.26 -9.12 5.97
C LEU A 78 21.12 -10.46 5.24
N LEU A 79 22.21 -11.20 5.05
CA LEU A 79 22.20 -12.48 4.36
C LEU A 79 21.98 -13.63 5.34
N PRO A 80 21.15 -14.61 5.01
CA PRO A 80 21.09 -15.87 5.76
C PRO A 80 22.43 -16.60 5.66
N GLU A 81 22.72 -17.47 6.63
CA GLU A 81 24.02 -18.13 6.80
C GLU A 81 24.52 -18.80 5.51
N GLU A 82 23.61 -19.38 4.73
CA GLU A 82 23.92 -20.11 3.49
C GLU A 82 24.46 -19.20 2.37
N TYR A 83 24.33 -17.89 2.49
CA TYR A 83 24.75 -16.93 1.47
C TYR A 83 25.81 -15.94 1.95
N LYS A 84 26.27 -16.05 3.20
CA LYS A 84 27.28 -15.12 3.77
C LYS A 84 28.61 -15.18 3.04
N ASP A 85 29.00 -16.35 2.55
CA ASP A 85 30.23 -16.53 1.76
C ASP A 85 30.17 -15.83 0.40
N ARG A 86 28.99 -15.42 -0.05
CA ARG A 86 28.76 -14.67 -1.27
C ARG A 86 28.63 -13.15 -1.06
N ALA A 87 28.80 -12.65 0.16
CA ALA A 87 28.59 -11.25 0.48
C ALA A 87 29.37 -10.29 -0.42
N ASP A 88 30.62 -10.63 -0.75
CA ASP A 88 31.49 -9.82 -1.60
C ASP A 88 31.01 -9.76 -3.08
N SER A 89 30.23 -10.75 -3.51
CA SER A 89 29.66 -10.83 -4.87
C SER A 89 28.24 -10.28 -4.97
N LEU A 90 27.67 -9.82 -3.89
CA LEU A 90 26.29 -9.36 -3.82
C LEU A 90 26.18 -7.87 -3.46
N VAL A 91 25.14 -7.24 -3.91
CA VAL A 91 24.74 -5.87 -3.54
C VAL A 91 23.27 -5.84 -3.21
N ARG A 92 22.89 -5.04 -2.20
CA ARG A 92 21.47 -4.84 -1.87
C ARG A 92 20.76 -4.00 -2.92
N GLY A 93 19.50 -4.30 -3.16
CA GLY A 93 18.62 -3.48 -3.98
C GLY A 93 18.30 -2.15 -3.30
N THR A 94 18.07 -1.12 -4.11
CA THR A 94 17.77 0.24 -3.64
C THR A 94 16.35 0.68 -3.95
N ASP A 95 15.56 -0.18 -4.58
CA ASP A 95 14.16 0.11 -4.89
C ASP A 95 13.27 0.04 -3.64
N THR A 96 12.27 0.90 -3.60
CA THR A 96 11.21 0.89 -2.58
C THR A 96 9.90 0.39 -3.16
N MET A 97 9.00 -0.09 -2.32
CA MET A 97 7.67 -0.51 -2.75
C MET A 97 6.80 0.69 -3.12
N ASP A 98 5.91 0.48 -4.08
CA ASP A 98 4.78 1.37 -4.31
C ASP A 98 3.97 1.51 -3.02
N VAL A 99 3.78 2.73 -2.56
CA VAL A 99 2.99 3.05 -1.36
C VAL A 99 1.56 2.47 -1.41
N TRP A 100 1.02 2.21 -2.59
CA TRP A 100 -0.25 1.51 -2.75
C TRP A 100 -0.17 0.03 -2.38
N PHE A 101 1.02 -0.58 -2.42
CA PHE A 101 1.24 -1.92 -1.90
C PHE A 101 1.16 -1.92 -0.37
N ASP A 102 1.80 -0.95 0.28
CA ASP A 102 1.78 -0.79 1.74
C ASP A 102 0.34 -0.60 2.23
N SER A 103 -0.37 0.38 1.68
CA SER A 103 -1.78 0.62 2.03
C SER A 103 -2.68 -0.56 1.65
N GLY A 104 -2.42 -1.19 0.52
CA GLY A 104 -3.14 -2.38 0.06
C GLY A 104 -2.98 -3.57 0.99
N SER A 105 -1.89 -3.64 1.76
CA SER A 105 -1.61 -4.73 2.72
C SER A 105 -2.17 -4.48 4.12
N SER A 106 -2.87 -3.36 4.35
CA SER A 106 -3.43 -2.99 5.67
C SER A 106 -4.39 -4.04 6.24
N TRP A 107 -5.09 -4.80 5.40
CA TRP A 107 -5.92 -5.92 5.83
C TRP A 107 -5.12 -6.99 6.58
N ALA A 108 -3.85 -7.24 6.19
CA ALA A 108 -2.97 -8.17 6.87
C ALA A 108 -2.30 -7.52 8.10
N GLY A 109 -1.64 -6.36 7.89
CA GLY A 109 -0.86 -5.66 8.91
C GLY A 109 -1.70 -5.02 10.01
N VAL A 110 -2.98 -4.76 9.78
CA VAL A 110 -3.88 -4.16 10.75
C VAL A 110 -4.99 -5.14 11.14
N CYS A 111 -5.87 -5.52 10.21
CA CYS A 111 -7.03 -6.33 10.58
C CYS A 111 -6.62 -7.68 11.17
N LYS A 112 -5.85 -8.48 10.43
CA LYS A 112 -5.42 -9.80 10.93
C LYS A 112 -4.45 -9.69 12.10
N ALA A 113 -3.44 -8.84 12.02
CA ALA A 113 -2.41 -8.74 13.05
C ALA A 113 -2.96 -8.26 14.40
N ARG A 114 -4.05 -7.49 14.40
CA ARG A 114 -4.68 -6.97 15.62
C ARG A 114 -5.96 -7.73 16.02
N GLY A 115 -6.25 -8.86 15.37
CA GLY A 115 -7.44 -9.66 15.68
C GLY A 115 -8.78 -8.98 15.36
N LEU A 116 -8.78 -8.03 14.41
CA LEU A 116 -10.01 -7.43 13.91
C LEU A 116 -10.68 -8.36 12.88
N ASN A 117 -11.95 -8.05 12.54
CA ASN A 117 -12.68 -8.82 11.55
C ASN A 117 -11.94 -8.88 10.20
N TYR A 118 -11.85 -10.11 9.66
CA TYR A 118 -11.30 -10.36 8.32
C TYR A 118 -12.15 -11.40 7.59
N PRO A 119 -12.66 -11.09 6.39
CA PRO A 119 -12.61 -9.78 5.72
C PRO A 119 -13.25 -8.65 6.56
N ALA A 120 -12.78 -7.40 6.36
CA ALA A 120 -13.40 -6.25 7.00
C ALA A 120 -14.87 -6.13 6.59
N ASP A 121 -15.74 -5.71 7.50
CA ASP A 121 -17.15 -5.59 7.20
C ASP A 121 -17.42 -4.49 6.17
N MET A 122 -16.68 -3.37 6.25
CA MET A 122 -16.83 -2.24 5.34
C MET A 122 -15.51 -1.49 5.13
N TYR A 123 -15.24 -1.10 3.87
CA TYR A 123 -14.29 -0.06 3.49
C TYR A 123 -15.07 1.19 3.11
N LEU A 124 -14.78 2.30 3.76
CA LEU A 124 -15.46 3.58 3.56
C LEU A 124 -14.44 4.66 3.20
N GLU A 125 -14.52 5.17 1.98
CA GLU A 125 -13.66 6.23 1.46
C GLU A 125 -14.32 7.00 0.30
N GLY A 126 -13.60 7.98 -0.24
CA GLY A 126 -14.01 8.70 -1.44
C GLY A 126 -14.05 7.80 -2.68
N SER A 127 -14.84 8.19 -3.64
CA SER A 127 -15.05 7.43 -4.89
C SER A 127 -13.80 7.32 -5.79
N ASP A 128 -12.77 8.11 -5.54
CA ASP A 128 -11.45 8.02 -6.19
C ASP A 128 -10.68 6.75 -5.78
N GLN A 129 -11.01 6.16 -4.62
CA GLN A 129 -10.35 4.98 -4.10
C GLN A 129 -10.68 3.69 -4.85
N HIS A 130 -11.60 3.70 -5.79
CA HIS A 130 -11.78 2.59 -6.74
C HIS A 130 -10.50 2.33 -7.56
N ARG A 131 -9.69 3.36 -7.82
CA ARG A 131 -8.37 3.25 -8.45
C ARG A 131 -7.22 3.40 -7.46
N GLY A 132 -7.47 3.35 -6.18
CA GLY A 132 -6.48 3.48 -5.11
C GLY A 132 -6.58 2.31 -4.14
N TRP A 133 -6.85 2.62 -2.89
CA TRP A 133 -6.85 1.66 -1.79
C TRP A 133 -7.79 0.47 -1.97
N PHE A 134 -8.99 0.65 -2.52
CA PHE A 134 -9.90 -0.47 -2.77
C PHE A 134 -9.29 -1.47 -3.76
N GLN A 135 -8.69 -0.97 -4.84
CA GLN A 135 -8.07 -1.83 -5.84
C GLN A 135 -6.81 -2.52 -5.31
N SER A 136 -5.90 -1.78 -4.68
CA SER A 136 -4.66 -2.35 -4.15
C SER A 136 -4.93 -3.39 -3.05
N SER A 137 -5.89 -3.12 -2.16
CA SER A 137 -6.32 -4.08 -1.14
C SER A 137 -6.93 -5.35 -1.75
N LEU A 138 -7.75 -5.21 -2.79
CA LEU A 138 -8.32 -6.35 -3.50
C LEU A 138 -7.22 -7.23 -4.11
N LEU A 139 -6.28 -6.61 -4.82
CA LEU A 139 -5.19 -7.33 -5.50
C LEU A 139 -4.31 -8.08 -4.51
N THR A 140 -3.87 -7.42 -3.45
CA THR A 140 -3.03 -8.05 -2.41
C THR A 140 -3.81 -9.12 -1.62
N GLY A 141 -5.08 -8.86 -1.30
CA GLY A 141 -5.93 -9.81 -0.58
C GLY A 141 -6.21 -11.07 -1.38
N VAL A 142 -6.56 -10.93 -2.65
CA VAL A 142 -6.81 -12.09 -3.53
C VAL A 142 -5.51 -12.87 -3.78
N ALA A 143 -4.39 -12.18 -4.06
CA ALA A 143 -3.11 -12.82 -4.31
C ALA A 143 -2.59 -13.60 -3.10
N ALA A 144 -2.68 -13.05 -1.90
CA ALA A 144 -2.09 -13.63 -0.69
C ALA A 144 -3.07 -14.49 0.14
N ALA A 145 -4.37 -14.24 0.07
CA ALA A 145 -5.37 -14.92 0.90
C ALA A 145 -6.55 -15.54 0.11
N GLY A 146 -6.53 -15.43 -1.23
CA GLY A 146 -7.54 -16.04 -2.10
C GLY A 146 -8.91 -15.37 -2.07
N GLN A 147 -9.06 -14.25 -1.36
CA GLN A 147 -10.36 -13.57 -1.20
C GLN A 147 -10.22 -12.06 -1.08
N ALA A 148 -11.31 -11.35 -1.38
CA ALA A 148 -11.38 -9.91 -1.12
C ALA A 148 -11.24 -9.61 0.37
N PRO A 149 -10.51 -8.55 0.76
CA PRO A 149 -10.28 -8.22 2.16
C PRO A 149 -11.44 -7.43 2.82
N TYR A 150 -12.50 -7.20 2.11
CA TYR A 150 -13.69 -6.46 2.56
C TYR A 150 -14.98 -7.07 1.99
N LYS A 151 -16.08 -6.90 2.72
CA LYS A 151 -17.42 -7.36 2.32
C LYS A 151 -18.21 -6.27 1.60
N THR A 152 -18.08 -5.02 2.08
CA THR A 152 -18.84 -3.87 1.55
C THR A 152 -17.87 -2.72 1.23
N ILE A 153 -18.10 -2.05 0.10
CA ILE A 153 -17.48 -0.77 -0.26
C ILE A 153 -18.56 0.31 -0.23
N LEU A 154 -18.41 1.28 0.68
CA LEU A 154 -19.24 2.47 0.73
C LEU A 154 -18.41 3.66 0.27
N THR A 155 -18.91 4.43 -0.70
CA THR A 155 -18.19 5.60 -1.21
C THR A 155 -19.00 6.88 -1.09
N HIS A 156 -18.28 7.94 -0.70
CA HIS A 156 -18.81 9.31 -0.71
C HIS A 156 -18.15 10.13 -1.82
N GLY A 157 -18.72 11.31 -2.09
CA GLY A 157 -18.16 12.31 -2.99
C GLY A 157 -17.05 13.13 -2.32
N PHE A 158 -16.47 14.05 -3.08
CA PHE A 158 -15.53 15.03 -2.53
C PHE A 158 -16.26 16.11 -1.74
N VAL A 159 -15.57 16.70 -0.77
CA VAL A 159 -16.05 17.91 -0.11
C VAL A 159 -16.03 19.06 -1.11
N LEU A 160 -17.13 19.77 -1.18
CA LEU A 160 -17.34 20.87 -2.11
C LEU A 160 -17.33 22.20 -1.37
N ASP A 161 -16.98 23.27 -2.08
CA ASP A 161 -17.14 24.63 -1.60
C ASP A 161 -18.60 25.09 -1.68
N GLU A 162 -18.90 26.30 -1.23
CA GLU A 162 -20.24 26.91 -1.24
C GLU A 162 -20.85 27.02 -2.66
N LYS A 163 -20.01 26.99 -3.70
CA LYS A 163 -20.42 27.05 -5.11
C LYS A 163 -20.56 25.69 -5.75
N GLY A 164 -20.30 24.61 -4.98
CA GLY A 164 -20.38 23.23 -5.47
C GLY A 164 -19.13 22.76 -6.22
N TYR A 165 -18.01 23.46 -6.15
CA TYR A 165 -16.75 23.02 -6.74
C TYR A 165 -15.94 22.19 -5.75
N LYS A 166 -15.27 21.15 -6.28
CA LYS A 166 -14.31 20.36 -5.49
C LYS A 166 -13.22 21.29 -4.93
N MET A 167 -12.99 21.21 -3.63
CA MET A 167 -11.91 21.96 -2.99
C MET A 167 -10.54 21.46 -3.46
N SER A 168 -9.67 22.38 -3.85
CA SER A 168 -8.28 22.08 -4.23
C SER A 168 -7.36 23.25 -3.90
N LYS A 169 -6.09 22.94 -3.61
CA LYS A 169 -5.06 23.96 -3.36
C LYS A 169 -4.86 24.88 -4.56
N SER A 170 -4.97 24.34 -5.77
CA SER A 170 -4.80 25.10 -7.01
C SER A 170 -5.91 26.11 -7.27
N LEU A 171 -7.13 25.83 -6.81
CA LEU A 171 -8.27 26.77 -6.91
C LEU A 171 -8.32 27.74 -5.73
N GLY A 172 -7.57 27.50 -4.66
CA GLY A 172 -7.57 28.36 -3.48
C GLY A 172 -8.88 28.36 -2.69
N ASN A 173 -9.77 27.38 -2.93
CA ASN A 173 -11.08 27.28 -2.30
C ASN A 173 -11.12 26.26 -1.14
N VAL A 174 -9.96 25.95 -0.57
CA VAL A 174 -9.84 25.04 0.58
C VAL A 174 -10.24 25.78 1.85
N ILE A 175 -11.14 25.19 2.62
CA ILE A 175 -11.51 25.65 3.96
C ILE A 175 -10.61 24.95 4.96
N ASP A 176 -9.84 25.73 5.74
CA ASP A 176 -9.02 25.17 6.83
C ASP A 176 -9.95 24.61 7.92
N PRO A 177 -9.81 23.35 8.32
CA PRO A 177 -10.59 22.77 9.40
C PRO A 177 -10.53 23.56 10.72
N ARG A 178 -9.44 24.25 10.99
CA ARG A 178 -9.30 25.11 12.17
C ARG A 178 -10.31 26.27 12.17
N LEU A 179 -10.62 26.84 11.01
CA LEU A 179 -11.65 27.85 10.90
C LEU A 179 -13.03 27.34 11.31
N VAL A 180 -13.30 26.07 11.05
CA VAL A 180 -14.56 25.43 11.47
C VAL A 180 -14.56 25.16 12.97
N ILE A 181 -13.45 24.62 13.50
CA ILE A 181 -13.32 24.25 14.92
C ILE A 181 -13.30 25.50 15.82
N GLU A 182 -12.58 26.53 15.42
CA GLU A 182 -12.37 27.76 16.19
C GLU A 182 -13.48 28.82 15.97
N GLY A 183 -14.46 28.54 15.09
CA GLY A 183 -15.54 29.46 14.79
C GLY A 183 -15.02 30.73 14.07
N GLY A 184 -14.50 30.55 12.84
CA GLY A 184 -13.89 31.66 12.06
C GLY A 184 -14.74 32.92 12.02
N LYS A 185 -14.09 34.07 11.86
CA LYS A 185 -14.61 35.45 11.98
C LYS A 185 -15.89 35.79 11.19
N ASN A 186 -16.38 34.88 10.33
CA ASN A 186 -17.52 35.09 9.43
C ASN A 186 -18.60 34.03 9.49
N GLN A 187 -18.64 33.19 10.51
CA GLN A 187 -19.78 32.28 10.70
C GLN A 187 -20.88 33.03 11.48
N LYS A 188 -21.86 33.51 10.73
CA LYS A 188 -23.17 33.85 11.24
C LYS A 188 -24.06 32.63 11.28
#